data_2b2a33c081d778c5a6f47a1f1cf296c8
#
_entry.id   2b2a33c081d778c5a6f47a1f1cf296c8
#
_cell.length_a   1.000
_cell.length_b   1.000
_cell.length_c   1.000
_cell.angle_alpha   90.00
_cell.angle_beta   90.00
_cell.angle_gamma   90.00
#
_symmetry.space_group_name_H-M   'P 1'
#
loop_
_entity.id
_entity.type
_entity.pdbx_description
1 polymer ?
#
loop_
_entity_poly.entity_id
_entity_poly.type
_entity_poly.pdbx_seq_one_letter_code
_entity_poly.pdbx_strand_id
1 'polypeptide(L)'
;GEHCPIFYKKNRFVLIKSGNFALSENPNVYGVKGWDASYPRIATWAILKDRKTGKKIAYFNTHLDNDGVTARREGIKLVLERAKQIAPKLPLLISGDFNCTDATAPFDILNAAGLKSIYQLSPIVYGPKFSYHDYGRAKPEELELLDYVFVSKAFDVKRCRVIQDKPEGHYLSDHYPVIAQIQY
;
A
#
# COMPACT_ATOMS: atom_id res chain seq x y z
N GLY A 1 -9.19 -16.68 2.57
CA GLY A 1 -8.35 -15.97 1.60
C GLY A 1 -7.81 -14.69 2.18
N GLU A 2 -6.80 -14.14 1.55
CA GLU A 2 -6.21 -12.85 1.94
C GLU A 2 -7.16 -11.69 1.65
N HIS A 3 -7.08 -10.64 2.45
CA HIS A 3 -7.88 -9.44 2.32
C HIS A 3 -7.00 -8.19 2.39
N CYS A 4 -7.39 -7.15 1.64
CA CYS A 4 -6.74 -5.83 1.69
C CYS A 4 -7.73 -4.81 2.31
N PRO A 5 -8.05 -4.91 3.61
CA PRO A 5 -9.07 -4.06 4.23
C PRO A 5 -8.59 -2.61 4.37
N ILE A 6 -9.54 -1.67 4.37
CA ILE A 6 -9.32 -0.27 4.72
C ILE A 6 -10.17 0.05 5.95
N PHE A 7 -9.51 0.47 7.03
CA PHE A 7 -10.16 0.96 8.25
C PHE A 7 -10.01 2.48 8.37
N TYR A 8 -11.03 3.16 8.85
CA TYR A 8 -10.99 4.60 9.08
C TYR A 8 -11.79 5.03 10.31
N LYS A 9 -11.39 6.14 10.92
CA LYS A 9 -12.11 6.71 12.06
C LYS A 9 -13.40 7.41 11.59
N LYS A 10 -14.58 6.87 11.90
CA LYS A 10 -15.90 7.40 11.50
C LYS A 10 -16.17 8.82 12.02
N ASN A 11 -15.62 9.18 13.17
CA ASN A 11 -15.73 10.56 13.68
C ASN A 11 -14.86 11.55 12.91
N ARG A 12 -13.83 11.09 12.18
CA ARG A 12 -12.95 11.92 11.38
C ARG A 12 -13.31 11.91 9.89
N PHE A 13 -13.70 10.76 9.35
CA PHE A 13 -13.95 10.58 7.92
C PHE A 13 -15.35 10.09 7.63
N VAL A 14 -15.86 10.48 6.45
CA VAL A 14 -17.06 9.94 5.83
C VAL A 14 -16.64 9.12 4.63
N LEU A 15 -17.09 7.87 4.54
CA LEU A 15 -16.96 7.06 3.33
C LEU A 15 -17.94 7.59 2.27
N ILE A 16 -17.42 8.01 1.13
CA ILE A 16 -18.21 8.49 -0.01
C ILE A 16 -18.49 7.34 -0.97
N LYS A 17 -17.46 6.56 -1.29
CA LYS A 17 -17.54 5.43 -2.20
C LYS A 17 -16.41 4.44 -1.91
N SER A 18 -16.65 3.16 -2.12
CA SER A 18 -15.63 2.12 -2.02
C SER A 18 -15.88 0.99 -2.99
N GLY A 19 -14.90 0.14 -3.17
CA GLY A 19 -14.98 -1.08 -3.95
C GLY A 19 -13.66 -1.81 -3.94
N ASN A 20 -13.59 -2.88 -4.70
CA ASN A 20 -12.38 -3.63 -4.97
C ASN A 20 -12.34 -4.08 -6.43
N PHE A 21 -11.22 -4.58 -6.86
CA PHE A 21 -11.04 -5.22 -8.16
C PHE A 21 -9.90 -6.24 -8.09
N ALA A 22 -9.93 -7.25 -8.96
CA ALA A 22 -8.88 -8.23 -9.07
C ALA A 22 -7.66 -7.63 -9.77
N LEU A 23 -6.46 -8.00 -9.32
CA LEU A 23 -5.21 -7.70 -10.03
C LEU A 23 -4.96 -8.80 -11.07
N SER A 24 -5.63 -8.67 -12.20
CA SER A 24 -5.54 -9.58 -13.34
C SER A 24 -5.90 -8.87 -14.64
N GLU A 25 -5.71 -9.53 -15.77
CA GLU A 25 -6.12 -9.08 -17.10
C GLU A 25 -7.64 -8.84 -17.19
N ASN A 26 -8.40 -9.46 -16.28
CA ASN A 26 -9.84 -9.23 -16.15
C ASN A 26 -10.20 -8.79 -14.71
N PRO A 27 -10.11 -7.49 -14.40
CA PRO A 27 -10.26 -6.96 -13.05
C PRO A 27 -11.63 -7.17 -12.40
N ASN A 28 -12.64 -7.55 -13.19
CA ASN A 28 -14.00 -7.79 -12.70
C ASN A 28 -14.26 -9.27 -12.36
N VAL A 29 -13.28 -10.16 -12.60
CA VAL A 29 -13.36 -11.58 -12.26
C VAL A 29 -12.46 -11.86 -11.07
N TYR A 30 -13.07 -12.27 -9.96
CA TYR A 30 -12.36 -12.55 -8.70
C TYR A 30 -11.96 -14.02 -8.59
N GLY A 31 -10.94 -14.28 -7.77
CA GLY A 31 -10.46 -15.64 -7.49
C GLY A 31 -9.58 -16.24 -8.58
N VAL A 32 -9.22 -15.45 -9.58
CA VAL A 32 -8.30 -15.86 -10.65
C VAL A 32 -6.93 -15.22 -10.44
N LYS A 33 -5.88 -15.93 -10.86
CA LYS A 33 -4.51 -15.41 -10.91
C LYS A 33 -4.36 -14.52 -12.12
N GLY A 34 -3.69 -13.37 -11.95
CA GLY A 34 -3.35 -12.48 -13.06
C GLY A 34 -1.91 -12.69 -13.50
N TRP A 35 -1.65 -12.64 -14.79
CA TRP A 35 -0.33 -12.75 -15.39
C TRP A 35 0.44 -14.00 -14.89
N ASP A 36 1.62 -13.78 -14.29
CA ASP A 36 2.46 -14.83 -13.69
C ASP A 36 2.28 -14.97 -12.16
N ALA A 37 1.16 -14.50 -11.61
CA ALA A 37 0.91 -14.53 -10.16
C ALA A 37 0.81 -15.95 -9.60
N SER A 38 1.36 -16.17 -8.42
CA SER A 38 1.19 -17.40 -7.65
C SER A 38 -0.16 -17.47 -6.94
N TYR A 39 -0.77 -16.31 -6.63
CA TYR A 39 -2.06 -16.23 -5.93
C TYR A 39 -2.99 -15.20 -6.58
N PRO A 40 -4.33 -15.37 -6.45
CA PRO A 40 -5.27 -14.30 -6.79
C PRO A 40 -5.03 -13.09 -5.88
N ARG A 41 -4.80 -11.91 -6.47
CA ARG A 41 -4.57 -10.66 -5.76
C ARG A 41 -5.66 -9.63 -6.06
N ILE A 42 -5.91 -8.74 -5.12
CA ILE A 42 -6.91 -7.68 -5.25
C ILE A 42 -6.36 -6.33 -4.80
N ALA A 43 -7.01 -5.28 -5.24
CA ALA A 43 -6.89 -3.96 -4.62
C ALA A 43 -8.25 -3.50 -4.11
N THR A 44 -8.28 -2.98 -2.88
CA THR A 44 -9.45 -2.34 -2.27
C THR A 44 -9.24 -0.84 -2.32
N TRP A 45 -10.31 -0.08 -2.55
CA TRP A 45 -10.25 1.37 -2.59
C TRP A 45 -11.42 2.03 -1.85
N ALA A 46 -11.15 3.24 -1.36
CA ALA A 46 -12.15 4.09 -0.73
C ALA A 46 -11.93 5.56 -1.08
N ILE A 47 -13.03 6.28 -1.34
CA ILE A 47 -13.02 7.74 -1.35
C ILE A 47 -13.53 8.21 0.01
N LEU A 48 -12.67 8.89 0.75
CA LEU A 48 -12.93 9.37 2.10
C LEU A 48 -13.01 10.91 2.09
N LYS A 49 -14.02 11.48 2.77
CA LYS A 49 -14.12 12.92 3.03
C LYS A 49 -13.75 13.20 4.48
N ASP A 50 -12.77 14.05 4.70
CA ASP A 50 -12.38 14.53 6.02
C ASP A 50 -13.46 15.50 6.54
N ARG A 51 -14.05 15.18 7.69
CA ARG A 51 -15.08 16.01 8.34
C ARG A 51 -14.54 17.37 8.82
N LYS A 52 -13.25 17.42 9.18
CA LYS A 52 -12.64 18.64 9.70
C LYS A 52 -12.29 19.65 8.60
N THR A 53 -11.76 19.17 7.47
CA THR A 53 -11.27 20.03 6.37
C THR A 53 -12.23 20.10 5.19
N GLY A 54 -13.19 19.17 5.08
CA GLY A 54 -14.07 19.01 3.92
C GLY A 54 -13.40 18.39 2.70
N LYS A 55 -12.08 18.22 2.72
CA LYS A 55 -11.32 17.66 1.61
C LYS A 55 -11.60 16.17 1.41
N LYS A 56 -11.47 15.70 0.18
CA LYS A 56 -11.59 14.29 -0.20
C LYS A 56 -10.23 13.72 -0.57
N ILE A 57 -10.02 12.45 -0.26
CA ILE A 57 -8.85 11.67 -0.66
C ILE A 57 -9.30 10.34 -1.28
N ALA A 58 -8.51 9.81 -2.19
CA ALA A 58 -8.63 8.46 -2.70
C ALA A 58 -7.56 7.59 -2.02
N TYR A 59 -7.99 6.51 -1.40
CA TYR A 59 -7.11 5.56 -0.72
C TYR A 59 -7.26 4.19 -1.36
N PHE A 60 -6.14 3.58 -1.75
CA PHE A 60 -6.05 2.22 -2.28
C PHE A 60 -5.17 1.38 -1.37
N ASN A 61 -5.57 0.14 -1.12
CA ASN A 61 -4.78 -0.84 -0.39
C ASN A 61 -4.68 -2.13 -1.19
N THR A 62 -3.48 -2.68 -1.31
CA THR A 62 -3.22 -3.88 -2.11
C THR A 62 -2.16 -4.76 -1.46
N HIS A 63 -2.11 -6.02 -1.86
CA HIS A 63 -1.04 -6.95 -1.58
C HIS A 63 -0.60 -7.54 -2.93
N LEU A 64 0.56 -7.14 -3.41
CA LEU A 64 1.09 -7.61 -4.68
C LEU A 64 1.57 -9.06 -4.57
N ASP A 65 1.72 -9.74 -5.69
CA ASP A 65 2.13 -11.13 -5.70
C ASP A 65 3.59 -11.30 -5.28
N ASN A 66 3.86 -12.32 -4.47
CA ASN A 66 5.19 -12.58 -3.91
C ASN A 66 6.18 -13.14 -4.95
N ASP A 67 5.72 -13.87 -5.96
CA ASP A 67 6.56 -14.51 -6.96
C ASP A 67 6.51 -13.81 -8.31
N GLY A 68 5.31 -13.45 -8.79
CA GLY A 68 5.04 -12.94 -10.12
C GLY A 68 5.61 -11.54 -10.37
N VAL A 69 6.74 -11.43 -11.05
CA VAL A 69 7.37 -10.14 -11.41
C VAL A 69 6.49 -9.33 -12.36
N THR A 70 5.89 -10.00 -13.36
CA THR A 70 4.95 -9.37 -14.30
C THR A 70 3.68 -8.96 -13.56
N ALA A 71 3.16 -9.81 -12.68
CA ALA A 71 1.97 -9.54 -11.89
C ALA A 71 2.14 -8.30 -10.99
N ARG A 72 3.27 -8.14 -10.34
CA ARG A 72 3.58 -6.92 -9.56
C ARG A 72 3.60 -5.67 -10.44
N ARG A 73 4.30 -5.73 -11.57
CA ARG A 73 4.44 -4.62 -12.50
C ARG A 73 3.10 -4.21 -13.10
N GLU A 74 2.37 -5.16 -13.69
CA GLU A 74 1.08 -4.89 -14.35
C GLU A 74 -0.02 -4.60 -13.32
N GLY A 75 0.04 -5.23 -12.14
CA GLY A 75 -0.86 -4.94 -11.02
C GLY A 75 -0.80 -3.47 -10.60
N ILE A 76 0.40 -2.90 -10.45
CA ILE A 76 0.55 -1.46 -10.11
C ILE A 76 0.07 -0.55 -11.25
N LYS A 77 0.32 -0.89 -12.52
CA LYS A 77 -0.25 -0.15 -13.66
C LYS A 77 -1.77 -0.12 -13.60
N LEU A 78 -2.38 -1.28 -13.34
CA LEU A 78 -3.83 -1.41 -13.20
C LEU A 78 -4.37 -0.59 -12.01
N VAL A 79 -3.70 -0.60 -10.86
CA VAL A 79 -4.09 0.23 -9.70
C VAL A 79 -4.09 1.71 -10.09
N LEU A 80 -3.06 2.20 -10.78
CA LEU A 80 -2.96 3.59 -11.22
C LEU A 80 -4.03 3.95 -12.27
N GLU A 81 -4.29 3.07 -13.22
CA GLU A 81 -5.35 3.24 -14.21
C GLU A 81 -6.73 3.35 -13.54
N ARG A 82 -7.04 2.44 -12.63
CA ARG A 82 -8.29 2.45 -11.87
C ARG A 82 -8.39 3.70 -10.97
N ALA A 83 -7.29 4.11 -10.33
CA ALA A 83 -7.27 5.33 -9.53
C ALA A 83 -7.60 6.57 -10.39
N LYS A 84 -7.04 6.65 -11.60
CA LYS A 84 -7.35 7.72 -12.56
C LYS A 84 -8.82 7.72 -13.03
N GLN A 85 -9.41 6.53 -13.21
CA GLN A 85 -10.82 6.40 -13.59
C GLN A 85 -11.78 6.75 -12.43
N ILE A 86 -11.46 6.26 -11.22
CA ILE A 86 -12.32 6.36 -10.03
C ILE A 86 -12.24 7.75 -9.39
N ALA A 87 -11.03 8.34 -9.36
CA ALA A 87 -10.74 9.54 -8.59
C ALA A 87 -9.75 10.49 -9.31
N PRO A 88 -10.04 10.93 -10.53
CA PRO A 88 -9.08 11.57 -11.45
C PRO A 88 -8.41 12.85 -10.91
N LYS A 89 -8.99 13.50 -9.91
CA LYS A 89 -8.51 14.79 -9.38
C LYS A 89 -8.28 14.78 -7.87
N LEU A 90 -8.43 13.62 -7.23
CA LEU A 90 -8.27 13.54 -5.78
C LEU A 90 -6.82 13.27 -5.41
N PRO A 91 -6.36 13.78 -4.26
CA PRO A 91 -5.14 13.31 -3.64
C PRO A 91 -5.16 11.79 -3.49
N LEU A 92 -4.11 11.12 -3.96
CA LEU A 92 -4.01 9.67 -4.02
C LEU A 92 -3.03 9.15 -2.96
N LEU A 93 -3.47 8.12 -2.22
CA LEU A 93 -2.68 7.34 -1.29
C LEU A 93 -2.82 5.86 -1.67
N ILE A 94 -1.70 5.16 -1.78
CA ILE A 94 -1.65 3.72 -2.05
C ILE A 94 -0.79 3.08 -0.97
N SER A 95 -1.33 2.09 -0.26
CA SER A 95 -0.57 1.31 0.73
C SER A 95 -0.64 -0.18 0.46
N GLY A 96 0.23 -0.92 1.10
CA GLY A 96 0.18 -2.37 1.11
C GLY A 96 1.53 -3.03 1.24
N ASP A 97 1.49 -4.35 1.19
CA ASP A 97 2.64 -5.18 0.93
C ASP A 97 2.87 -5.25 -0.58
N PHE A 98 4.00 -4.73 -1.02
CA PHE A 98 4.36 -4.68 -2.44
C PHE A 98 5.15 -5.91 -2.90
N ASN A 99 5.58 -6.76 -1.96
CA ASN A 99 6.43 -7.92 -2.23
C ASN A 99 7.63 -7.61 -3.15
N CYS A 100 8.14 -6.39 -3.04
CA CYS A 100 9.31 -5.94 -3.79
C CYS A 100 9.96 -4.73 -3.15
N THR A 101 11.24 -4.54 -3.41
CA THR A 101 12.02 -3.40 -2.94
C THR A 101 11.97 -2.21 -3.90
N ASP A 102 12.54 -1.08 -3.51
CA ASP A 102 12.54 0.17 -4.26
C ASP A 102 13.38 0.16 -5.56
N ALA A 103 14.16 -0.91 -5.78
CA ALA A 103 14.94 -1.10 -7.01
C ALA A 103 14.15 -1.83 -8.12
N THR A 104 12.82 -1.85 -8.07
CA THR A 104 11.97 -2.65 -8.97
C THR A 104 11.00 -1.82 -9.80
N ALA A 105 10.52 -2.38 -10.91
CA ALA A 105 9.62 -1.72 -11.84
C ALA A 105 8.34 -1.11 -11.21
N PRO A 106 7.67 -1.70 -10.21
CA PRO A 106 6.56 -1.06 -9.52
C PRO A 106 6.89 0.32 -8.96
N PHE A 107 8.10 0.51 -8.42
CA PHE A 107 8.55 1.80 -7.89
C PHE A 107 8.77 2.84 -8.99
N ASP A 108 9.41 2.44 -10.10
CA ASP A 108 9.62 3.33 -11.24
C ASP A 108 8.29 3.81 -11.80
N ILE A 109 7.30 2.92 -11.92
CA ILE A 109 5.95 3.22 -12.40
C ILE A 109 5.25 4.22 -11.46
N LEU A 110 5.29 4.00 -10.15
CA LEU A 110 4.69 4.89 -9.16
C LEU A 110 5.37 6.26 -9.15
N ASN A 111 6.72 6.29 -9.19
CA ASN A 111 7.49 7.51 -9.26
C ASN A 111 7.20 8.32 -10.54
N ALA A 112 7.10 7.65 -11.70
CA ALA A 112 6.74 8.28 -12.98
C ALA A 112 5.31 8.83 -12.97
N ALA A 113 4.40 8.21 -12.21
CA ALA A 113 3.03 8.69 -11.99
C ALA A 113 2.95 9.86 -10.98
N GLY A 114 4.08 10.33 -10.43
CA GLY A 114 4.15 11.43 -9.48
C GLY A 114 3.80 11.05 -8.04
N LEU A 115 3.84 9.76 -7.70
CA LEU A 115 3.74 9.29 -6.31
C LEU A 115 5.13 9.03 -5.74
N LYS A 116 5.29 9.29 -4.45
CA LYS A 116 6.52 9.01 -3.71
C LYS A 116 6.21 8.21 -2.46
N SER A 117 7.11 7.31 -2.08
CA SER A 117 6.97 6.58 -0.84
C SER A 117 7.17 7.50 0.37
N ILE A 118 6.53 7.16 1.49
CA ILE A 118 6.72 7.89 2.75
C ILE A 118 8.18 7.87 3.21
N TYR A 119 8.94 6.83 2.87
CA TYR A 119 10.36 6.74 3.22
C TYR A 119 11.23 7.71 2.42
N GLN A 120 10.83 8.03 1.17
CA GLN A 120 11.52 9.02 0.34
C GLN A 120 11.22 10.47 0.77
N LEU A 121 10.01 10.70 1.31
CA LEU A 121 9.52 12.05 1.65
C LEU A 121 9.73 12.41 3.12
N SER A 122 9.79 11.41 4.00
CA SER A 122 9.84 11.64 5.44
C SER A 122 11.19 12.22 5.87
N PRO A 123 11.22 13.38 6.55
CA PRO A 123 12.44 13.89 7.15
C PRO A 123 12.89 13.06 8.37
N ILE A 124 11.99 12.24 8.92
CA ILE A 124 12.23 11.43 10.11
C ILE A 124 11.70 10.02 9.88
N VAL A 125 12.60 9.04 9.85
CA VAL A 125 12.28 7.62 9.73
C VAL A 125 12.77 6.89 10.97
N TYR A 126 11.86 6.21 11.67
CA TYR A 126 12.17 5.41 12.85
C TYR A 126 11.98 3.92 12.60
N GLY A 127 12.73 3.10 13.33
CA GLY A 127 12.63 1.64 13.28
C GLY A 127 13.62 1.02 12.30
N PRO A 128 13.50 -0.27 12.05
CA PRO A 128 14.39 -1.00 11.16
C PRO A 128 14.18 -0.61 9.70
N LYS A 129 15.16 -0.93 8.86
CA LYS A 129 15.09 -0.75 7.40
C LYS A 129 14.42 -1.93 6.69
N PHE A 130 13.63 -2.70 7.39
CA PHE A 130 12.87 -3.83 6.87
C PHE A 130 11.51 -3.91 7.57
N SER A 131 10.53 -4.47 6.90
CA SER A 131 9.22 -4.77 7.47
C SER A 131 8.98 -6.29 7.56
N TYR A 132 9.44 -7.06 6.59
CA TYR A 132 9.37 -8.51 6.62
C TYR A 132 10.42 -9.13 7.55
N HIS A 133 10.03 -10.13 8.37
CA HIS A 133 10.91 -10.79 9.34
C HIS A 133 10.51 -12.24 9.66
N ASP A 134 9.50 -12.80 8.98
CA ASP A 134 9.02 -14.18 9.16
C ASP A 134 8.88 -14.59 10.64
N TYR A 135 8.10 -13.83 11.43
CA TYR A 135 7.94 -14.05 12.89
C TYR A 135 9.29 -14.09 13.64
N GLY A 136 10.29 -13.36 13.15
CA GLY A 136 11.64 -13.32 13.70
C GLY A 136 12.54 -14.49 13.32
N ARG A 137 12.14 -15.30 12.34
CA ARG A 137 12.91 -16.46 11.83
C ARG A 137 13.76 -16.13 10.61
N ALA A 138 13.41 -15.04 9.91
CA ALA A 138 14.16 -14.60 8.74
C ALA A 138 15.62 -14.31 9.09
N LYS A 139 16.54 -14.77 8.25
CA LYS A 139 17.97 -14.46 8.36
C LYS A 139 18.24 -13.01 7.96
N PRO A 140 19.38 -12.43 8.35
CA PRO A 140 19.70 -11.03 8.04
C PRO A 140 19.58 -10.68 6.54
N GLU A 141 19.96 -11.58 5.64
CA GLU A 141 19.89 -11.42 4.20
C GLU A 141 18.49 -11.53 3.60
N GLU A 142 17.52 -12.03 4.38
CA GLU A 142 16.11 -12.20 4.01
C GLU A 142 15.24 -11.03 4.53
N LEU A 143 15.83 -10.15 5.35
CA LEU A 143 15.12 -8.99 5.92
C LEU A 143 14.93 -7.92 4.84
N GLU A 144 13.70 -7.68 4.43
CA GLU A 144 13.38 -6.73 3.37
C GLU A 144 12.31 -5.72 3.78
N LEU A 145 12.39 -4.53 3.21
CA LEU A 145 11.34 -3.53 3.29
C LEU A 145 10.35 -3.78 2.14
N LEU A 146 9.18 -4.33 2.46
CA LEU A 146 8.16 -4.73 1.49
C LEU A 146 6.87 -3.94 1.65
N ASP A 147 6.64 -3.32 2.82
CA ASP A 147 5.43 -2.56 3.14
C ASP A 147 5.64 -1.07 2.92
N TYR A 148 4.82 -0.49 2.06
CA TYR A 148 4.95 0.90 1.66
C TYR A 148 3.63 1.66 1.73
N VAL A 149 3.75 2.97 1.89
CA VAL A 149 2.69 3.94 1.62
C VAL A 149 3.22 4.93 0.59
N PHE A 150 2.57 5.00 -0.56
CA PHE A 150 2.85 5.98 -1.60
C PHE A 150 1.80 7.09 -1.55
N VAL A 151 2.26 8.32 -1.73
CA VAL A 151 1.38 9.49 -1.69
C VAL A 151 1.65 10.43 -2.87
N SER A 152 0.59 11.07 -3.36
CA SER A 152 0.69 12.15 -4.36
C SER A 152 1.23 13.43 -3.71
N LYS A 153 1.68 14.38 -4.52
CA LYS A 153 2.25 15.68 -4.11
C LYS A 153 1.36 16.54 -3.20
N ALA A 154 0.09 16.19 -3.07
CA ALA A 154 -0.85 16.89 -2.19
C ALA A 154 -0.64 16.59 -0.71
N PHE A 155 0.16 15.58 -0.40
CA PHE A 155 0.45 15.16 0.97
C PHE A 155 1.83 15.64 1.41
N ASP A 156 1.90 16.11 2.65
CA ASP A 156 3.13 16.44 3.36
C ASP A 156 3.40 15.35 4.40
N VAL A 157 4.49 14.61 4.23
CA VAL A 157 4.89 13.51 5.12
C VAL A 157 5.77 14.08 6.22
N LYS A 158 5.30 14.01 7.45
CA LYS A 158 6.01 14.56 8.63
C LYS A 158 6.99 13.58 9.24
N ARG A 159 6.61 12.32 9.32
CA ARG A 159 7.44 11.23 9.83
C ARG A 159 6.84 9.88 9.45
N CYS A 160 7.68 8.84 9.43
CA CYS A 160 7.23 7.46 9.35
C CYS A 160 8.01 6.57 10.33
N ARG A 161 7.43 5.42 10.61
CA ARG A 161 8.00 4.44 11.53
C ARG A 161 7.62 3.03 11.12
N VAL A 162 8.58 2.10 11.18
CA VAL A 162 8.34 0.65 11.23
C VAL A 162 8.30 0.25 12.72
N ILE A 163 7.20 -0.37 13.16
CA ILE A 163 6.94 -0.67 14.58
C ILE A 163 7.39 -2.08 14.90
N GLN A 164 8.32 -2.20 15.85
CA GLN A 164 8.86 -3.49 16.31
C GLN A 164 8.22 -3.98 17.63
N ASP A 165 7.08 -3.40 18.01
CA ASP A 165 6.44 -3.75 19.28
C ASP A 165 5.96 -5.21 19.23
N LYS A 166 6.28 -5.95 20.30
CA LYS A 166 5.92 -7.35 20.49
C LYS A 166 5.12 -7.44 21.79
N PRO A 167 3.79 -7.31 21.74
CA PRO A 167 2.96 -7.47 22.91
C PRO A 167 3.20 -8.84 23.55
N GLU A 168 3.53 -8.86 24.86
CA GLU A 168 3.84 -10.08 25.60
C GLU A 168 4.94 -10.95 24.97
N GLY A 169 5.84 -10.33 24.18
CA GLY A 169 6.95 -11.01 23.50
C GLY A 169 6.59 -11.72 22.21
N HIS A 170 5.32 -11.62 21.74
CA HIS A 170 4.85 -12.31 20.55
C HIS A 170 4.84 -11.40 19.32
N TYR A 171 5.17 -11.98 18.17
CA TYR A 171 4.96 -11.34 16.87
C TYR A 171 3.48 -11.45 16.47
N LEU A 172 2.88 -10.32 16.10
CA LEU A 172 1.47 -10.27 15.65
C LEU A 172 1.29 -10.67 14.18
N SER A 173 2.35 -10.58 13.41
CA SER A 173 2.42 -10.90 11.97
C SER A 173 3.87 -11.27 11.64
N ASP A 174 4.11 -11.79 10.47
CA ASP A 174 5.43 -11.97 9.85
C ASP A 174 6.01 -10.66 9.28
N HIS A 175 5.21 -9.58 9.28
CA HIS A 175 5.63 -8.22 8.97
C HIS A 175 5.42 -7.28 10.14
N TYR A 176 6.28 -6.27 10.25
CA TYR A 176 6.10 -5.15 11.17
C TYR A 176 5.13 -4.11 10.59
N PRO A 177 4.23 -3.55 11.42
CA PRO A 177 3.36 -2.45 11.00
C PRO A 177 4.15 -1.20 10.60
N VAL A 178 3.69 -0.53 9.54
CA VAL A 178 4.21 0.75 9.08
C VAL A 178 3.23 1.87 9.40
N ILE A 179 3.71 2.93 10.04
CA ILE A 179 2.92 4.12 10.36
C ILE A 179 3.53 5.35 9.70
N ALA A 180 2.69 6.20 9.12
CA ALA A 180 3.05 7.53 8.65
C ALA A 180 2.16 8.60 9.26
N GLN A 181 2.77 9.74 9.62
CA GLN A 181 2.04 10.97 9.91
C GLN A 181 2.09 11.85 8.67
N ILE A 182 0.90 12.08 8.08
CA ILE A 182 0.74 12.87 6.86
C ILE A 182 -0.27 13.98 7.05
N GLN A 183 -0.07 15.09 6.32
CA GLN A 183 -1.01 16.22 6.21
C GLN A 183 -1.37 16.44 4.74
N TYR A 184 -2.55 17.05 4.47
CA TYR A 184 -3.01 17.36 3.10
C TYR A 184 -3.99 18.53 3.08
#